data_f798c000bb62bc48d3160740ff73c9ff
#
_entry.id   f798c000bb62bc48d3160740ff73c9ff
#
_cell.length_a   1.000
_cell.length_b   1.000
_cell.length_c   1.000
_cell.angle_alpha   90.00
_cell.angle_beta   90.00
_cell.angle_gamma   90.00
#
_symmetry.space_group_name_H-M   'P 1'
#
loop_
_entity.id
_entity.type
_entity.pdbx_description
1 polymer ?
#
loop_
_entity_poly.entity_id
_entity_poly.type
_entity_poly.pdbx_seq_one_letter_code
_entity_poly.pdbx_strand_id
1 'polypeptide(L)'
;MPDHLTSQPAHPVTQSVIDAIGNTPLIKLQKASAQTGCTILGKAEFMNPGGSIKDRAARQIVLDAEARGLLKPGATLIEGTAGNTGIGLAMVARARGYRCRILIPETQSKEKKDAIRLYGAELIEVPALPYRDPNNYVKQAGRLAEAMNAAEPGAAFWAQQFDNLANREAHRLTTAPEILRDLDGRLDGFICAVGSGGTLAGVAAGFAEAGARAEIGLVDPMGAALYAYYTSGER
;
A
#
# COMPACT_ATOMS: atom_id res chain seq x y z
N MET A 1 20.40 26.97 31.74
CA MET A 1 20.09 25.79 30.90
C MET A 1 18.66 25.42 31.20
N PRO A 2 17.67 25.71 30.36
CA PRO A 2 16.32 25.23 30.60
C PRO A 2 16.18 23.84 30.00
N ASP A 3 15.85 22.87 30.86
CA ASP A 3 15.40 21.54 30.51
C ASP A 3 14.09 21.62 29.73
N HIS A 4 14.14 21.61 28.39
CA HIS A 4 12.99 21.43 27.52
C HIS A 4 12.90 20.00 26.97
N LEU A 5 13.14 19.01 27.82
CA LEU A 5 12.63 17.67 27.61
C LEU A 5 11.16 17.65 28.01
N THR A 6 10.30 18.26 27.19
CA THR A 6 8.88 17.98 27.27
C THR A 6 8.72 16.49 27.09
N SER A 7 8.22 15.80 28.12
CA SER A 7 7.91 14.37 28.08
C SER A 7 7.00 14.09 26.88
N GLN A 8 7.56 13.48 25.84
CA GLN A 8 6.73 12.93 24.78
C GLN A 8 5.77 11.92 25.41
N PRO A 9 4.49 11.90 25.02
CA PRO A 9 3.59 10.89 25.52
C PRO A 9 4.17 9.51 25.22
N ALA A 10 4.18 8.63 26.20
CA ALA A 10 4.66 7.26 26.03
C ALA A 10 3.90 6.61 24.88
N HIS A 11 4.61 6.11 23.87
CA HIS A 11 3.99 5.31 22.81
C HIS A 11 3.43 4.05 23.44
N PRO A 12 2.15 3.71 23.22
CA PRO A 12 1.59 2.47 23.72
C PRO A 12 2.38 1.27 23.19
N VAL A 13 2.57 0.25 24.04
CA VAL A 13 3.19 -1.00 23.59
C VAL A 13 2.26 -1.66 22.56
N THR A 14 2.74 -1.82 21.34
CA THR A 14 2.01 -2.52 20.28
C THR A 14 2.15 -4.03 20.47
N GLN A 15 1.11 -4.80 20.17
CA GLN A 15 1.11 -6.26 20.31
C GLN A 15 1.68 -6.95 19.05
N SER A 16 1.69 -6.28 17.92
CA SER A 16 2.13 -6.81 16.64
C SER A 16 2.76 -5.74 15.76
N VAL A 17 3.66 -6.14 14.87
CA VAL A 17 4.25 -5.26 13.86
C VAL A 17 3.19 -4.59 12.97
N ILE A 18 2.04 -5.23 12.75
CA ILE A 18 0.95 -4.66 11.94
C ILE A 18 0.26 -3.48 12.64
N ASP A 19 0.36 -3.38 13.96
CA ASP A 19 -0.20 -2.25 14.73
C ASP A 19 0.68 -1.00 14.60
N ALA A 20 1.94 -1.16 14.20
CA ALA A 20 2.85 -0.06 13.91
C ALA A 20 2.67 0.52 12.48
N ILE A 21 1.79 -0.07 11.65
CA ILE A 21 1.49 0.45 10.32
C ILE A 21 0.60 1.68 10.43
N GLY A 22 1.01 2.77 9.77
CA GLY A 22 0.30 4.03 9.80
C GLY A 22 0.84 5.01 10.83
N ASN A 23 0.07 6.05 11.14
CA ASN A 23 0.47 7.17 12.00
C ASN A 23 1.85 7.74 11.64
N THR A 24 2.17 7.75 10.36
CA THR A 24 3.41 8.31 9.83
C THR A 24 3.40 9.83 9.92
N PRO A 25 4.51 10.48 10.25
CA PRO A 25 4.53 11.94 10.40
C PRO A 25 4.43 12.67 9.06
N LEU A 26 3.96 13.91 9.10
CA LEU A 26 4.13 14.88 8.03
C LEU A 26 5.47 15.61 8.24
N ILE A 27 6.31 15.63 7.22
CA ILE A 27 7.64 16.27 7.25
C ILE A 27 7.64 17.45 6.28
N LYS A 28 8.02 18.65 6.76
CA LYS A 28 8.14 19.83 5.91
C LYS A 28 9.30 19.65 4.93
N LEU A 29 8.99 19.76 3.64
CA LEU A 29 9.96 19.71 2.56
C LEU A 29 10.56 21.12 2.37
N GLN A 30 11.63 21.42 3.10
CA GLN A 30 12.20 22.76 3.23
C GLN A 30 12.51 23.40 1.88
N LYS A 31 13.23 22.68 1.01
CA LYS A 31 13.65 23.19 -0.31
C LYS A 31 12.45 23.50 -1.20
N ALA A 32 11.50 22.56 -1.32
CA ALA A 32 10.31 22.74 -2.12
C ALA A 32 9.44 23.88 -1.59
N SER A 33 9.29 23.97 -0.27
CA SER A 33 8.53 25.05 0.37
C SER A 33 9.16 26.42 0.10
N ALA A 34 10.50 26.54 0.19
CA ALA A 34 11.20 27.79 -0.07
C ALA A 34 11.12 28.21 -1.54
N GLN A 35 11.18 27.26 -2.48
CA GLN A 35 11.12 27.53 -3.91
C GLN A 35 9.73 27.99 -4.39
N THR A 36 8.68 27.50 -3.76
CA THR A 36 7.30 27.77 -4.18
C THR A 36 6.61 28.87 -3.35
N GLY A 37 7.17 29.23 -2.20
CA GLY A 37 6.50 30.10 -1.23
C GLY A 37 5.34 29.43 -0.48
N CYS A 38 5.09 28.14 -0.72
CA CYS A 38 4.03 27.35 -0.08
C CYS A 38 4.59 26.48 1.06
N THR A 39 3.75 26.05 1.99
CA THR A 39 4.11 24.98 2.93
C THR A 39 3.86 23.65 2.28
N ILE A 40 4.93 22.95 1.86
CA ILE A 40 4.86 21.61 1.26
C ILE A 40 5.29 20.58 2.29
N LEU A 41 4.41 19.61 2.53
CA LEU A 41 4.59 18.53 3.50
C LEU A 41 4.62 17.18 2.78
N GLY A 42 5.52 16.31 3.21
CA GLY A 42 5.58 14.92 2.78
C GLY A 42 5.09 13.97 3.86
N LYS A 43 4.10 13.12 3.55
CA LYS A 43 3.70 12.04 4.45
C LYS A 43 4.77 10.95 4.41
N ALA A 44 5.45 10.70 5.53
CA ALA A 44 6.65 9.87 5.60
C ALA A 44 6.32 8.36 5.59
N GLU A 45 5.72 7.87 4.52
CA GLU A 45 5.28 6.47 4.40
C GLU A 45 6.42 5.44 4.39
N PHE A 46 7.66 5.87 4.19
CA PHE A 46 8.86 5.04 4.37
C PHE A 46 9.11 4.64 5.83
N MET A 47 8.43 5.26 6.78
CA MET A 47 8.48 4.93 8.21
C MET A 47 7.53 3.79 8.61
N ASN A 48 6.70 3.29 7.71
CA ASN A 48 5.98 2.05 7.95
C ASN A 48 6.96 0.87 8.11
N PRO A 49 6.64 -0.18 8.87
CA PRO A 49 7.54 -1.30 9.16
C PRO A 49 8.13 -2.01 7.92
N GLY A 50 7.36 -2.13 6.85
CA GLY A 50 7.83 -2.68 5.56
C GLY A 50 8.41 -1.61 4.62
N GLY A 51 8.54 -0.36 5.09
CA GLY A 51 9.22 0.73 4.39
C GLY A 51 8.40 1.42 3.31
N SER A 52 7.10 1.24 3.25
CA SER A 52 6.29 1.90 2.22
C SER A 52 4.80 2.04 2.58
N ILE A 53 4.11 2.87 1.80
CA ILE A 53 2.65 3.04 1.88
C ILE A 53 1.86 1.74 1.60
N LYS A 54 2.49 0.74 0.96
CA LYS A 54 1.85 -0.53 0.63
C LYS A 54 1.56 -1.39 1.86
N ASP A 55 2.21 -1.13 2.98
CA ASP A 55 1.92 -1.79 4.24
C ASP A 55 0.47 -1.55 4.67
N ARG A 56 -0.03 -0.33 4.48
CA ARG A 56 -1.44 0.01 4.77
C ARG A 56 -2.41 -0.80 3.91
N ALA A 57 -2.16 -0.85 2.61
CA ALA A 57 -2.97 -1.64 1.68
C ALA A 57 -2.91 -3.13 2.04
N ALA A 58 -1.74 -3.67 2.28
CA ALA A 58 -1.53 -5.07 2.69
C ALA A 58 -2.31 -5.42 3.96
N ARG A 59 -2.19 -4.57 4.99
CA ARG A 59 -2.92 -4.73 6.26
C ARG A 59 -4.43 -4.78 6.00
N GLN A 60 -4.97 -3.80 5.29
CA GLN A 60 -6.41 -3.70 5.08
C GLN A 60 -6.96 -4.83 4.21
N ILE A 61 -6.23 -5.25 3.17
CA ILE A 61 -6.62 -6.38 2.32
C ILE A 61 -6.73 -7.66 3.14
N VAL A 62 -5.77 -7.93 4.02
CA VAL A 62 -5.78 -9.13 4.85
C VAL A 62 -6.91 -9.06 5.89
N LEU A 63 -7.06 -7.95 6.61
CA LEU A 63 -8.09 -7.80 7.63
C LEU A 63 -9.50 -7.84 7.03
N ASP A 64 -9.74 -7.23 5.88
CA ASP A 64 -11.02 -7.29 5.17
C ASP A 64 -11.33 -8.73 4.72
N ALA A 65 -10.34 -9.42 4.17
CA ALA A 65 -10.49 -10.80 3.74
C ALA A 65 -10.81 -11.76 4.90
N GLU A 66 -10.19 -11.57 6.06
CA GLU A 66 -10.51 -12.28 7.30
C GLU A 66 -11.94 -12.01 7.76
N ALA A 67 -12.31 -10.72 7.85
CA ALA A 67 -13.64 -10.31 8.31
C ALA A 67 -14.76 -10.85 7.42
N ARG A 68 -14.49 -10.99 6.11
CA ARG A 68 -15.43 -11.55 5.13
C ARG A 68 -15.37 -13.07 5.00
N GLY A 69 -14.49 -13.74 5.73
CA GLY A 69 -14.29 -15.20 5.67
C GLY A 69 -13.68 -15.69 4.36
N LEU A 70 -13.05 -14.80 3.58
CA LEU A 70 -12.37 -15.12 2.31
C LEU A 70 -10.97 -15.68 2.54
N LEU A 71 -10.29 -15.22 3.60
CA LEU A 71 -8.99 -15.73 4.03
C LEU A 71 -9.17 -16.53 5.32
N LYS A 72 -9.08 -17.86 5.20
CA LYS A 72 -9.29 -18.79 6.32
C LYS A 72 -7.97 -19.18 6.97
N PRO A 73 -7.97 -19.59 8.24
CA PRO A 73 -6.78 -20.18 8.87
C PRO A 73 -6.18 -21.31 8.02
N GLY A 74 -4.87 -21.29 7.83
CA GLY A 74 -4.15 -22.28 7.01
C GLY A 74 -4.11 -21.96 5.50
N ALA A 75 -4.91 -21.01 5.01
CA ALA A 75 -4.86 -20.57 3.60
C ALA A 75 -3.51 -19.92 3.26
N THR A 76 -3.23 -19.89 1.96
CA THR A 76 -2.06 -19.20 1.40
C THR A 76 -2.48 -17.88 0.78
N LEU A 77 -1.91 -16.78 1.23
CA LEU A 77 -2.04 -15.47 0.61
C LEU A 77 -1.16 -15.40 -0.65
N ILE A 78 -1.72 -15.02 -1.78
CA ILE A 78 -1.02 -14.97 -3.07
C ILE A 78 -1.13 -13.58 -3.67
N GLU A 79 -0.03 -13.06 -4.22
CA GLU A 79 -0.03 -11.81 -4.99
C GLU A 79 1.05 -11.82 -6.08
N GLY A 80 0.70 -11.20 -7.21
CA GLY A 80 1.64 -10.86 -8.27
C GLY A 80 2.01 -9.38 -8.18
N THR A 81 3.28 -9.06 -7.87
CA THR A 81 3.68 -7.68 -7.64
C THR A 81 5.13 -7.38 -8.00
N ALA A 82 5.39 -6.13 -8.38
CA ALA A 82 6.75 -5.64 -8.66
C ALA A 82 7.53 -5.20 -7.39
N GLY A 83 7.03 -5.48 -6.18
CA GLY A 83 7.85 -5.25 -4.98
C GLY A 83 7.11 -4.87 -3.69
N ASN A 84 6.87 -3.59 -3.44
CA ASN A 84 6.45 -3.10 -2.11
C ASN A 84 5.15 -3.73 -1.57
N THR A 85 4.19 -4.04 -2.43
CA THR A 85 2.97 -4.75 -2.00
C THR A 85 3.31 -6.16 -1.51
N GLY A 86 4.24 -6.84 -2.20
CA GLY A 86 4.72 -8.15 -1.75
C GLY A 86 5.42 -8.11 -0.40
N ILE A 87 6.21 -7.08 -0.14
CA ILE A 87 6.87 -6.88 1.18
C ILE A 87 5.80 -6.71 2.27
N GLY A 88 4.83 -5.79 2.06
CA GLY A 88 3.75 -5.56 3.02
C GLY A 88 2.90 -6.81 3.26
N LEU A 89 2.51 -7.53 2.19
CA LEU A 89 1.71 -8.75 2.32
C LEU A 89 2.48 -9.88 3.01
N ALA A 90 3.77 -10.06 2.72
CA ALA A 90 4.61 -11.04 3.39
C ALA A 90 4.71 -10.77 4.90
N MET A 91 4.95 -9.50 5.27
CA MET A 91 5.02 -9.06 6.66
C MET A 91 3.69 -9.30 7.40
N VAL A 92 2.57 -8.85 6.82
CA VAL A 92 1.24 -8.99 7.42
C VAL A 92 0.85 -10.47 7.52
N ALA A 93 1.08 -11.26 6.46
CA ALA A 93 0.83 -12.69 6.47
C ALA A 93 1.60 -13.40 7.60
N ARG A 94 2.89 -13.09 7.74
CA ARG A 94 3.72 -13.65 8.82
C ARG A 94 3.17 -13.32 10.20
N ALA A 95 2.80 -12.05 10.42
CA ALA A 95 2.25 -11.59 11.69
C ALA A 95 0.88 -12.22 12.03
N ARG A 96 0.11 -12.59 11.00
CA ARG A 96 -1.23 -13.21 11.12
C ARG A 96 -1.21 -14.74 11.05
N GLY A 97 -0.03 -15.37 10.85
CA GLY A 97 0.11 -16.81 10.79
C GLY A 97 -0.29 -17.46 9.46
N TYR A 98 -0.33 -16.68 8.37
CA TYR A 98 -0.61 -17.20 7.03
C TYR A 98 0.66 -17.54 6.26
N ARG A 99 0.56 -18.55 5.39
CA ARG A 99 1.54 -18.74 4.33
C ARG A 99 1.37 -17.63 3.29
N CYS A 100 2.47 -17.23 2.65
CA CYS A 100 2.45 -16.19 1.63
C CYS A 100 3.30 -16.62 0.43
N ARG A 101 2.77 -16.43 -0.78
CA ARG A 101 3.46 -16.66 -2.05
C ARG A 101 3.41 -15.39 -2.89
N ILE A 102 4.58 -14.89 -3.27
CA ILE A 102 4.71 -13.68 -4.08
C ILE A 102 5.34 -14.02 -5.42
N LEU A 103 4.61 -13.72 -6.50
CA LEU A 103 5.14 -13.79 -7.85
C LEU A 103 5.71 -12.42 -8.22
N ILE A 104 6.99 -12.39 -8.61
CA ILE A 104 7.73 -11.16 -8.88
C ILE A 104 8.50 -11.26 -10.20
N PRO A 105 8.55 -10.18 -11.01
CA PRO A 105 9.42 -10.16 -12.17
C PRO A 105 10.89 -10.34 -11.76
N GLU A 106 11.60 -11.21 -12.47
CA GLU A 106 13.03 -11.50 -12.22
C GLU A 106 13.93 -10.28 -12.32
N THR A 107 13.49 -9.24 -13.05
CA THR A 107 14.19 -7.97 -13.22
C THR A 107 14.11 -7.04 -12.01
N GLN A 108 13.32 -7.36 -11.00
CA GLN A 108 13.24 -6.55 -9.79
C GLN A 108 14.50 -6.64 -8.93
N SER A 109 14.75 -5.59 -8.15
CA SER A 109 15.98 -5.47 -7.38
C SER A 109 16.13 -6.59 -6.34
N LYS A 110 17.39 -6.94 -6.05
CA LYS A 110 17.74 -7.95 -5.05
C LYS A 110 17.17 -7.58 -3.67
N GLU A 111 17.24 -6.32 -3.28
CA GLU A 111 16.80 -5.82 -1.98
C GLU A 111 15.30 -6.09 -1.75
N LYS A 112 14.46 -5.88 -2.76
CA LYS A 112 13.02 -6.19 -2.67
C LYS A 112 12.76 -7.70 -2.51
N LYS A 113 13.49 -8.51 -3.28
CA LYS A 113 13.39 -9.97 -3.21
C LYS A 113 13.83 -10.50 -1.85
N ASP A 114 14.93 -9.99 -1.34
CA ASP A 114 15.47 -10.37 -0.03
C ASP A 114 14.52 -9.93 1.11
N ALA A 115 13.93 -8.74 1.03
CA ALA A 115 12.95 -8.29 2.00
C ALA A 115 11.70 -9.19 2.04
N ILE A 116 11.18 -9.63 0.90
CA ILE A 116 10.04 -10.55 0.82
C ILE A 116 10.40 -11.91 1.48
N ARG A 117 11.58 -12.44 1.17
CA ARG A 117 12.07 -13.70 1.76
C ARG A 117 12.31 -13.58 3.27
N LEU A 118 12.82 -12.43 3.73
CA LEU A 118 13.07 -12.16 5.15
C LEU A 118 11.79 -12.28 5.98
N TYR A 119 10.66 -11.83 5.45
CA TYR A 119 9.35 -12.02 6.09
C TYR A 119 8.77 -13.42 5.95
N GLY A 120 9.50 -14.35 5.31
CA GLY A 120 9.12 -15.77 5.24
C GLY A 120 8.14 -16.12 4.12
N ALA A 121 7.93 -15.24 3.14
CA ALA A 121 7.14 -15.58 1.96
C ALA A 121 7.94 -16.45 0.98
N GLU A 122 7.26 -17.39 0.35
CA GLU A 122 7.77 -18.10 -0.83
C GLU A 122 7.78 -17.13 -2.01
N LEU A 123 8.97 -16.87 -2.57
CA LEU A 123 9.16 -15.97 -3.70
C LEU A 123 9.32 -16.77 -4.99
N ILE A 124 8.42 -16.52 -5.94
CA ILE A 124 8.42 -17.13 -7.27
C ILE A 124 8.85 -16.06 -8.27
N GLU A 125 10.05 -16.18 -8.78
CA GLU A 125 10.59 -15.28 -9.81
C GLU A 125 10.09 -15.73 -11.19
N VAL A 126 9.55 -14.79 -11.96
CA VAL A 126 8.99 -15.05 -13.30
C VAL A 126 9.52 -14.02 -14.30
N PRO A 127 9.50 -14.33 -15.62
CA PRO A 127 9.89 -13.38 -16.65
C PRO A 127 9.12 -12.05 -16.56
N ALA A 128 9.81 -10.94 -16.83
CA ALA A 128 9.22 -9.61 -16.85
C ALA A 128 8.44 -9.39 -18.16
N LEU A 129 7.17 -9.74 -18.16
CA LEU A 129 6.29 -9.63 -19.34
C LEU A 129 5.29 -8.47 -19.18
N PRO A 130 4.88 -7.82 -20.29
CA PRO A 130 3.86 -6.78 -20.26
C PRO A 130 2.53 -7.29 -19.69
N TYR A 131 1.70 -6.40 -19.12
CA TYR A 131 0.41 -6.79 -18.52
C TYR A 131 -0.54 -7.49 -19.51
N ARG A 132 -0.47 -7.13 -20.81
CA ARG A 132 -1.26 -7.78 -21.87
C ARG A 132 -0.90 -9.26 -22.10
N ASP A 133 0.33 -9.66 -21.73
CA ASP A 133 0.77 -11.05 -21.89
C ASP A 133 0.01 -11.96 -20.90
N PRO A 134 -0.50 -13.12 -21.33
CA PRO A 134 -1.16 -14.08 -20.44
C PRO A 134 -0.25 -14.61 -19.33
N ASN A 135 1.07 -14.59 -19.53
CA ASN A 135 2.06 -15.02 -18.55
C ASN A 135 2.65 -13.89 -17.72
N ASN A 136 2.01 -12.70 -17.72
CA ASN A 136 2.37 -11.64 -16.77
C ASN A 136 2.19 -12.13 -15.34
N TYR A 137 3.08 -11.70 -14.45
CA TYR A 137 3.14 -12.12 -13.03
C TYR A 137 1.81 -11.95 -12.27
N VAL A 138 1.03 -10.91 -12.57
CA VAL A 138 -0.29 -10.69 -11.95
C VAL A 138 -1.27 -11.79 -12.35
N LYS A 139 -1.34 -12.11 -13.66
CA LYS A 139 -2.21 -13.15 -14.19
C LYS A 139 -1.78 -14.55 -13.74
N GLN A 140 -0.47 -14.78 -13.61
CA GLN A 140 0.04 -16.04 -13.07
C GLN A 140 -0.36 -16.22 -11.60
N ALA A 141 -0.33 -15.15 -10.80
CA ALA A 141 -0.78 -15.20 -9.40
C ALA A 141 -2.26 -15.60 -9.29
N GLY A 142 -3.12 -15.03 -10.14
CA GLY A 142 -4.53 -15.41 -10.20
C GLY A 142 -4.72 -16.89 -10.54
N ARG A 143 -4.06 -17.39 -11.61
CA ARG A 143 -4.14 -18.80 -11.99
C ARG A 143 -3.63 -19.74 -10.89
N LEU A 144 -2.57 -19.35 -10.18
CA LEU A 144 -2.07 -20.14 -9.05
C LEU A 144 -3.12 -20.24 -7.93
N ALA A 145 -3.75 -19.13 -7.57
CA ALA A 145 -4.81 -19.12 -6.56
C ALA A 145 -6.03 -19.96 -7.00
N GLU A 146 -6.43 -19.84 -8.26
CA GLU A 146 -7.51 -20.64 -8.85
C GLU A 146 -7.20 -22.14 -8.80
N ALA A 147 -5.99 -22.54 -9.23
CA ALA A 147 -5.57 -23.93 -9.21
C ALA A 147 -5.53 -24.51 -7.78
N MET A 148 -5.06 -23.75 -6.81
CA MET A 148 -5.05 -24.18 -5.40
C MET A 148 -6.47 -24.34 -4.86
N ASN A 149 -7.38 -23.41 -5.16
CA ASN A 149 -8.77 -23.47 -4.73
C ASN A 149 -9.58 -24.57 -5.46
N ALA A 150 -9.20 -24.93 -6.68
CA ALA A 150 -9.80 -26.06 -7.40
C ALA A 150 -9.42 -27.40 -6.77
N ALA A 151 -8.20 -27.51 -6.25
CA ALA A 151 -7.71 -28.68 -5.55
C ALA A 151 -8.29 -28.78 -4.12
N GLU A 152 -8.35 -27.65 -3.42
CA GLU A 152 -8.87 -27.56 -2.04
C GLU A 152 -9.57 -26.20 -1.86
N PRO A 153 -10.91 -26.16 -1.75
CA PRO A 153 -11.67 -24.92 -1.62
C PRO A 153 -11.26 -24.10 -0.40
N GLY A 154 -10.83 -22.87 -0.62
CA GLY A 154 -10.35 -21.96 0.42
C GLY A 154 -8.86 -22.12 0.77
N ALA A 155 -8.09 -22.90 0.02
CA ALA A 155 -6.66 -23.08 0.21
C ALA A 155 -5.84 -21.82 -0.11
N ALA A 156 -6.38 -20.91 -0.93
CA ALA A 156 -5.68 -19.71 -1.35
C ALA A 156 -6.60 -18.48 -1.39
N PHE A 157 -6.02 -17.32 -1.07
CA PHE A 157 -6.62 -16.02 -1.27
C PHE A 157 -5.69 -15.16 -2.13
N TRP A 158 -6.18 -14.69 -3.27
CA TRP A 158 -5.47 -13.75 -4.13
C TRP A 158 -5.79 -12.31 -3.71
N ALA A 159 -4.76 -11.53 -3.34
CA ALA A 159 -4.94 -10.20 -2.77
C ALA A 159 -5.46 -9.14 -3.77
N GLN A 160 -5.12 -9.27 -5.07
CA GLN A 160 -5.63 -8.43 -6.17
C GLN A 160 -5.48 -6.93 -5.93
N GLN A 161 -4.26 -6.46 -5.65
CA GLN A 161 -4.02 -5.06 -5.27
C GLN A 161 -4.63 -4.01 -6.21
N PHE A 162 -4.84 -4.34 -7.49
CA PHE A 162 -5.38 -3.41 -8.48
C PHE A 162 -6.92 -3.34 -8.49
N ASP A 163 -7.60 -4.41 -8.09
CA ASP A 163 -9.06 -4.54 -8.17
C ASP A 163 -9.72 -4.60 -6.78
N ASN A 164 -8.96 -4.95 -5.74
CA ASN A 164 -9.47 -5.09 -4.39
C ASN A 164 -9.68 -3.72 -3.74
N LEU A 165 -10.94 -3.37 -3.50
CA LEU A 165 -11.34 -2.10 -2.90
C LEU A 165 -10.79 -1.89 -1.48
N ALA A 166 -10.39 -2.94 -0.77
CA ALA A 166 -9.74 -2.83 0.53
C ALA A 166 -8.43 -2.01 0.46
N ASN A 167 -7.75 -1.99 -0.69
CA ASN A 167 -6.62 -1.10 -0.92
C ASN A 167 -7.02 0.39 -0.80
N ARG A 168 -8.12 0.79 -1.45
CA ARG A 168 -8.68 2.16 -1.32
C ARG A 168 -9.13 2.43 0.12
N GLU A 169 -9.80 1.48 0.73
CA GLU A 169 -10.32 1.61 2.10
C GLU A 169 -9.20 1.81 3.13
N ALA A 170 -8.04 1.21 2.94
CA ALA A 170 -6.87 1.45 3.78
C ALA A 170 -6.57 2.96 3.91
N HIS A 171 -6.59 3.67 2.80
CA HIS A 171 -6.25 5.09 2.77
C HIS A 171 -7.42 5.99 3.19
N ARG A 172 -8.66 5.60 2.88
CA ARG A 172 -9.86 6.30 3.35
C ARG A 172 -9.95 6.26 4.87
N LEU A 173 -9.67 5.10 5.47
CA LEU A 173 -9.82 4.87 6.92
C LEU A 173 -8.60 5.30 7.74
N THR A 174 -7.41 5.46 7.14
CA THR A 174 -6.19 5.76 7.89
C THR A 174 -5.45 6.98 7.37
N THR A 175 -4.99 6.99 6.11
CA THR A 175 -4.14 8.05 5.57
C THR A 175 -4.84 9.40 5.55
N ALA A 176 -6.09 9.46 5.09
CA ALA A 176 -6.87 10.70 5.05
C ALA A 176 -7.15 11.25 6.45
N PRO A 177 -7.67 10.47 7.41
CA PRO A 177 -7.88 10.96 8.78
C PRO A 177 -6.58 11.40 9.48
N GLU A 178 -5.47 10.70 9.25
CA GLU A 178 -4.17 11.11 9.80
C GLU A 178 -3.74 12.48 9.27
N ILE A 179 -3.84 12.72 7.96
CA ILE A 179 -3.49 14.01 7.35
C ILE A 179 -4.38 15.12 7.92
N LEU A 180 -5.69 14.90 7.98
CA LEU A 180 -6.63 15.89 8.51
C LEU A 180 -6.38 16.20 9.98
N ARG A 181 -6.12 15.20 10.79
CA ARG A 181 -5.77 15.35 12.21
C ARG A 181 -4.50 16.19 12.36
N ASP A 182 -3.45 15.83 11.62
CA ASP A 182 -2.12 16.46 11.75
C ASP A 182 -2.09 17.90 11.21
N LEU A 183 -3.12 18.31 10.44
CA LEU A 183 -3.27 19.65 9.86
C LEU A 183 -4.49 20.42 10.42
N ASP A 184 -5.13 19.95 11.49
CA ASP A 184 -6.37 20.54 12.03
C ASP A 184 -7.45 20.73 10.93
N GLY A 185 -7.53 19.80 10.00
CA GLY A 185 -8.47 19.81 8.87
C GLY A 185 -8.16 20.83 7.77
N ARG A 186 -7.03 21.52 7.82
CA ARG A 186 -6.68 22.62 6.91
C ARG A 186 -5.58 22.23 5.95
N LEU A 187 -5.94 22.05 4.69
CA LEU A 187 -5.00 21.83 3.58
C LEU A 187 -5.62 22.37 2.29
N ASP A 188 -4.77 22.91 1.41
CA ASP A 188 -5.20 23.45 0.11
C ASP A 188 -5.22 22.36 -0.97
N GLY A 189 -4.34 21.34 -0.84
CA GLY A 189 -4.27 20.27 -1.82
C GLY A 189 -3.53 19.03 -1.33
N PHE A 190 -3.82 17.92 -2.00
CA PHE A 190 -3.13 16.65 -1.85
C PHE A 190 -2.70 16.12 -3.21
N ILE A 191 -1.44 15.75 -3.32
CA ILE A 191 -0.87 15.23 -4.57
C ILE A 191 -0.10 13.93 -4.29
N CYS A 192 -0.28 12.92 -5.13
CA CYS A 192 0.53 11.70 -5.08
C CYS A 192 0.69 11.05 -6.45
N ALA A 193 1.75 10.25 -6.57
CA ALA A 193 1.92 9.35 -7.70
C ALA A 193 0.93 8.18 -7.62
N VAL A 194 0.51 7.68 -8.78
CA VAL A 194 -0.50 6.62 -8.86
C VAL A 194 0.08 5.37 -9.51
N GLY A 195 -0.01 4.25 -8.77
CA GLY A 195 0.20 2.90 -9.29
C GLY A 195 -1.14 2.15 -9.38
N SER A 196 -1.63 1.61 -8.25
CA SER A 196 -2.93 0.94 -8.17
C SER A 196 -4.12 1.91 -8.05
N GLY A 197 -3.89 3.18 -7.78
CA GLY A 197 -4.94 4.17 -7.55
C GLY A 197 -5.47 4.23 -6.11
N GLY A 198 -5.21 3.23 -5.30
CA GLY A 198 -5.79 3.09 -3.94
C GLY A 198 -5.53 4.30 -3.05
N THR A 199 -4.31 4.81 -3.03
CA THR A 199 -3.95 5.97 -2.19
C THR A 199 -4.72 7.22 -2.59
N LEU A 200 -4.65 7.62 -3.88
CA LEU A 200 -5.31 8.83 -4.34
C LEU A 200 -6.82 8.76 -4.13
N ALA A 201 -7.44 7.66 -4.56
CA ALA A 201 -8.88 7.46 -4.45
C ALA A 201 -9.34 7.37 -2.97
N GLY A 202 -8.57 6.69 -2.11
CA GLY A 202 -8.91 6.57 -0.70
C GLY A 202 -8.78 7.89 0.05
N VAL A 203 -7.70 8.64 -0.18
CA VAL A 203 -7.52 9.94 0.45
C VAL A 203 -8.57 10.94 -0.02
N ALA A 204 -8.86 11.00 -1.33
CA ALA A 204 -9.90 11.86 -1.87
C ALA A 204 -11.27 11.55 -1.27
N ALA A 205 -11.62 10.26 -1.14
CA ALA A 205 -12.87 9.84 -0.51
C ALA A 205 -12.94 10.24 0.97
N GLY A 206 -11.86 10.01 1.74
CA GLY A 206 -11.82 10.39 3.15
C GLY A 206 -11.89 11.90 3.37
N PHE A 207 -11.28 12.69 2.49
CA PHE A 207 -11.41 14.15 2.53
C PHE A 207 -12.82 14.61 2.22
N ALA A 208 -13.46 14.04 1.20
CA ALA A 208 -14.85 14.35 0.86
C ALA A 208 -15.81 14.02 2.00
N GLU A 209 -15.67 12.87 2.65
CA GLU A 209 -16.46 12.46 3.81
C GLU A 209 -16.29 13.41 5.00
N ALA A 210 -15.08 13.92 5.21
CA ALA A 210 -14.79 14.88 6.26
C ALA A 210 -15.18 16.33 5.90
N GLY A 211 -15.66 16.58 4.68
CA GLY A 211 -15.99 17.93 4.21
C GLY A 211 -14.76 18.80 3.94
N ALA A 212 -13.57 18.23 3.86
CA ALA A 212 -12.34 18.96 3.56
C ALA A 212 -12.33 19.38 2.08
N ARG A 213 -12.00 20.66 1.84
CA ARG A 213 -11.93 21.25 0.49
C ARG A 213 -10.47 21.33 0.07
N ALA A 214 -9.94 20.22 -0.42
CA ALA A 214 -8.59 20.14 -0.93
C ALA A 214 -8.59 19.80 -2.42
N GLU A 215 -7.75 20.48 -3.19
CA GLU A 215 -7.49 20.12 -4.58
C GLU A 215 -6.77 18.77 -4.63
N ILE A 216 -7.20 17.89 -5.54
CA ILE A 216 -6.61 16.55 -5.68
C ILE A 216 -5.78 16.50 -6.96
N GLY A 217 -4.46 16.32 -6.77
CA GLY A 217 -3.48 16.25 -7.86
C GLY A 217 -2.97 14.83 -8.09
N LEU A 218 -2.92 14.41 -9.35
CA LEU A 218 -2.34 13.15 -9.78
C LEU A 218 -0.98 13.40 -10.44
N VAL A 219 0.04 12.68 -10.00
CA VAL A 219 1.36 12.64 -10.64
C VAL A 219 1.50 11.34 -11.41
N ASP A 220 1.75 11.45 -12.70
CA ASP A 220 1.96 10.32 -13.59
C ASP A 220 3.35 10.40 -14.22
N PRO A 221 4.19 9.36 -14.18
CA PRO A 221 5.48 9.39 -14.84
C PRO A 221 5.32 9.42 -16.37
N MET A 222 6.27 10.04 -17.06
CA MET A 222 6.29 10.08 -18.52
C MET A 222 6.18 8.68 -19.11
N GLY A 223 5.22 8.48 -20.01
CA GLY A 223 4.94 7.21 -20.66
C GLY A 223 3.99 6.26 -19.88
N ALA A 224 3.47 6.68 -18.72
CA ALA A 224 2.40 5.98 -18.05
C ALA A 224 1.02 6.34 -18.65
N ALA A 225 0.01 5.52 -18.36
CA ALA A 225 -1.26 5.57 -19.10
C ALA A 225 -2.27 6.59 -18.55
N LEU A 226 -2.16 7.02 -17.28
CA LEU A 226 -3.22 7.78 -16.63
C LEU A 226 -3.34 9.21 -17.19
N TYR A 227 -2.23 9.87 -17.48
CA TYR A 227 -2.27 11.19 -18.08
C TYR A 227 -3.01 11.15 -19.43
N ALA A 228 -2.66 10.21 -20.33
CA ALA A 228 -3.34 10.02 -21.60
C ALA A 228 -4.82 9.70 -21.39
N TYR A 229 -5.15 8.80 -20.46
CA TYR A 229 -6.52 8.45 -20.15
C TYR A 229 -7.38 9.64 -19.73
N TYR A 230 -6.88 10.50 -18.82
CA TYR A 230 -7.65 11.64 -18.32
C TYR A 230 -7.68 12.83 -19.28
N THR A 231 -6.70 12.94 -20.20
CA THR A 231 -6.65 14.06 -21.16
C THR A 231 -7.27 13.73 -22.51
N SER A 232 -7.15 12.51 -23.00
CA SER A 232 -7.61 12.09 -24.35
C SER A 232 -8.55 10.87 -24.35
N GLY A 233 -8.74 10.21 -23.21
CA GLY A 233 -9.52 8.96 -23.13
C GLY A 233 -8.79 7.72 -23.66
N GLU A 234 -7.53 7.83 -24.03
CA GLU A 234 -6.71 6.71 -24.50
C GLU A 234 -6.41 5.73 -23.34
N ARG A 235 -6.47 4.40 -23.64
CA ARG A 235 -6.22 3.32 -22.67
C ARG A 235 -5.05 2.45 -23.10
#